data_b824dad86e1dc8f5a63893c4f90449a5
#
_entry.id   b824dad86e1dc8f5a63893c4f90449a5
#
_cell.length_a   1.000
_cell.length_b   1.000
_cell.length_c   1.000
_cell.angle_alpha   90.00
_cell.angle_beta   90.00
_cell.angle_gamma   90.00
#
_symmetry.space_group_name_H-M   'P 1'
#
loop_
_entity.id
_entity.type
_entity.pdbx_description
1 polymer ?
#
loop_
_entity_poly.entity_id
_entity_poly.type
_entity_poly.pdbx_seq_one_letter_code
_entity_poly.pdbx_strand_id
1 'polypeptide(L)'
;MGAVLMLAACGPMDNLKLDPESSDFYETARLVMTDAERDIFSHLPDADSRREFMKEFWDKRDPDPTTEENEFREEFQRRIEYVNQRFKEGRRGINTDRGRIYLYLGPPDQTEEHPFLEGGRGGVLVWMYYRYELGIEFYDSSGTGSYAINEIYGNLFEAIEMAKLGETFTERSTAAKFMNFSLSYDKAKREFRLAIPVKKLNFKEEDGLLKADFDFEFYIYKEGGAQKEKFTESRLFQGKQDAIEKSKEIAFTFRHELPAGKNYVDVIINGKEANGKSRKIFDFKI
;
A
#
# COMPACT_ATOMS: atom_id res chain seq x y z
N MET A 1 7.63 -26.37 -12.96
CA MET A 1 8.13 -26.22 -11.57
C MET A 1 7.36 -25.05 -10.99
N GLY A 2 6.26 -25.31 -10.31
CA GLY A 2 5.41 -24.27 -9.73
C GLY A 2 6.10 -23.60 -8.55
N ALA A 3 6.34 -22.32 -8.64
CA ALA A 3 6.75 -21.50 -7.51
C ALA A 3 5.56 -21.36 -6.57
N VAL A 4 5.54 -22.16 -5.51
CA VAL A 4 4.63 -21.95 -4.38
C VAL A 4 5.04 -20.62 -3.73
N LEU A 5 4.30 -19.55 -4.03
CA LEU A 5 4.36 -18.33 -3.26
C LEU A 5 3.77 -18.61 -1.88
N MET A 6 4.57 -19.20 -1.00
CA MET A 6 4.29 -19.17 0.42
C MET A 6 4.46 -17.72 0.87
N LEU A 7 3.38 -16.94 0.81
CA LEU A 7 3.24 -15.74 1.63
C LEU A 7 3.10 -16.24 3.08
N ALA A 8 4.22 -16.62 3.66
CA ALA A 8 4.33 -16.99 5.05
C ALA A 8 4.13 -15.72 5.90
N ALA A 9 2.89 -15.45 6.26
CA ALA A 9 2.56 -14.50 7.30
C ALA A 9 2.69 -15.18 8.68
N CYS A 10 3.84 -15.79 8.95
CA CYS A 10 4.24 -16.22 10.29
C CYS A 10 5.55 -15.54 10.62
N GLY A 11 5.46 -14.33 11.15
CA GLY A 11 6.56 -13.62 11.79
C GLY A 11 6.48 -13.77 13.33
N PRO A 12 7.46 -13.30 14.09
CA PRO A 12 7.69 -13.58 15.50
C PRO A 12 6.65 -13.03 16.51
N MET A 13 5.42 -12.73 16.08
CA MET A 13 4.35 -12.15 16.91
C MET A 13 3.62 -13.17 17.79
N ASP A 14 3.80 -14.50 17.58
CA ASP A 14 3.10 -15.53 18.34
C ASP A 14 3.43 -15.53 19.86
N ASN A 15 4.46 -14.80 20.28
CA ASN A 15 4.88 -14.67 21.68
C ASN A 15 4.64 -13.27 22.28
N LEU A 16 4.09 -12.33 21.54
CA LEU A 16 3.81 -10.99 22.05
C LEU A 16 2.52 -11.00 22.86
N LYS A 17 2.61 -10.73 24.16
CA LYS A 17 1.42 -10.53 25.01
C LYS A 17 0.83 -9.15 24.70
N LEU A 18 -0.04 -9.11 23.71
CA LEU A 18 -0.83 -7.93 23.39
C LEU A 18 -1.97 -7.78 24.40
N ASP A 19 -2.34 -6.53 24.70
CA ASP A 19 -3.63 -6.25 25.33
C ASP A 19 -4.78 -6.60 24.36
N PRO A 20 -6.01 -6.81 24.84
CA PRO A 20 -7.12 -7.26 24.01
C PRO A 20 -7.38 -6.37 22.79
N GLU A 21 -7.34 -5.04 22.96
CA GLU A 21 -7.58 -4.08 21.88
C GLU A 21 -6.51 -4.17 20.79
N SER A 22 -5.25 -4.25 21.18
CA SER A 22 -4.12 -4.45 20.28
C SER A 22 -4.17 -5.79 19.54
N SER A 23 -4.65 -6.85 20.21
CA SER A 23 -4.83 -8.16 19.60
C SER A 23 -5.92 -8.16 18.55
N ASP A 24 -7.08 -7.61 18.85
CA ASP A 24 -8.23 -7.51 17.92
C ASP A 24 -7.86 -6.67 16.68
N PHE A 25 -7.18 -5.55 16.90
CA PHE A 25 -6.66 -4.73 15.81
C PHE A 25 -5.69 -5.53 14.93
N TYR A 26 -4.70 -6.18 15.55
CA TYR A 26 -3.67 -6.90 14.81
C TYR A 26 -4.24 -8.06 13.98
N GLU A 27 -5.21 -8.81 14.52
CA GLU A 27 -5.84 -9.90 13.77
C GLU A 27 -6.43 -9.45 12.43
N THR A 28 -6.98 -8.24 12.40
CA THR A 28 -7.58 -7.66 11.18
C THR A 28 -6.54 -6.91 10.36
N ALA A 29 -5.83 -5.97 10.97
CA ALA A 29 -4.93 -5.05 10.30
C ALA A 29 -3.70 -5.73 9.68
N ARG A 30 -3.19 -6.84 10.28
CA ARG A 30 -2.04 -7.61 9.76
C ARG A 30 -2.20 -8.05 8.30
N LEU A 31 -3.44 -8.17 7.82
CA LEU A 31 -3.73 -8.54 6.44
C LEU A 31 -3.34 -7.44 5.44
N VAL A 32 -3.36 -6.18 5.87
CA VAL A 32 -2.98 -5.01 5.05
C VAL A 32 -1.78 -4.24 5.60
N MET A 33 -1.16 -4.69 6.68
CA MET A 33 0.11 -4.14 7.15
C MET A 33 1.23 -4.48 6.17
N THR A 34 2.09 -3.51 5.90
CA THR A 34 3.40 -3.75 5.29
C THR A 34 4.33 -4.44 6.28
N ASP A 35 5.45 -4.99 5.81
CA ASP A 35 6.45 -5.60 6.70
C ASP A 35 7.03 -4.59 7.69
N ALA A 36 7.25 -3.35 7.23
CA ALA A 36 7.70 -2.25 8.08
C ALA A 36 6.70 -1.91 9.18
N GLU A 37 5.41 -1.84 8.86
CA GLU A 37 4.36 -1.57 9.87
C GLU A 37 4.23 -2.71 10.87
N ARG A 38 4.36 -3.96 10.44
CA ARG A 38 4.40 -5.11 11.37
C ARG A 38 5.59 -5.04 12.30
N ASP A 39 6.77 -4.72 11.77
CA ASP A 39 7.98 -4.58 12.58
C ASP A 39 7.85 -3.43 13.59
N ILE A 40 7.38 -2.27 13.15
CA ILE A 40 7.11 -1.13 14.05
C ILE A 40 6.13 -1.53 15.15
N PHE A 41 4.96 -2.07 14.79
CA PHE A 41 3.92 -2.44 15.76
C PHE A 41 4.39 -3.46 16.79
N SER A 42 5.21 -4.44 16.36
CA SER A 42 5.73 -5.50 17.22
C SER A 42 6.69 -4.99 18.30
N HIS A 43 7.32 -3.84 18.07
CA HIS A 43 8.32 -3.25 18.96
C HIS A 43 7.80 -2.05 19.76
N LEU A 44 6.50 -1.70 19.65
CA LEU A 44 5.92 -0.62 20.43
C LEU A 44 5.89 -0.99 21.94
N PRO A 45 6.38 -0.10 22.83
CA PRO A 45 6.69 -0.47 24.20
C PRO A 45 5.44 -0.70 25.08
N ASP A 46 4.35 0.00 24.82
CA ASP A 46 3.17 0.04 25.67
C ASP A 46 1.85 0.14 24.90
N ALA A 47 0.74 0.03 25.62
CA ALA A 47 -0.60 0.09 25.03
C ALA A 47 -0.94 1.48 24.47
N ASP A 48 -0.39 2.56 25.05
CA ASP A 48 -0.67 3.92 24.59
C ASP A 48 -0.02 4.16 23.22
N SER A 49 1.23 3.78 23.08
CA SER A 49 1.95 3.84 21.79
C SER A 49 1.27 2.98 20.73
N ARG A 50 0.73 1.80 21.12
CA ARG A 50 -0.04 0.97 20.18
C ARG A 50 -1.35 1.61 19.79
N ARG A 51 -2.10 2.24 20.71
CA ARG A 51 -3.34 2.98 20.36
C ARG A 51 -3.07 4.13 19.41
N GLU A 52 -2.00 4.89 19.63
CA GLU A 52 -1.60 5.95 18.70
C GLU A 52 -1.31 5.38 17.32
N PHE A 53 -0.52 4.31 17.25
CA PHE A 53 -0.24 3.62 15.98
C PHE A 53 -1.52 3.12 15.29
N MET A 54 -2.43 2.49 16.03
CA MET A 54 -3.69 1.97 15.49
C MET A 54 -4.55 3.07 14.86
N LYS A 55 -4.64 4.23 15.53
CA LYS A 55 -5.34 5.39 14.98
C LYS A 55 -4.68 5.83 13.67
N GLU A 56 -3.37 6.11 13.71
CA GLU A 56 -2.62 6.57 12.53
C GLU A 56 -2.61 5.58 11.40
N PHE A 57 -2.63 4.29 11.69
CA PHE A 57 -2.68 3.23 10.68
C PHE A 57 -3.89 3.37 9.77
N TRP A 58 -5.06 3.66 10.34
CA TRP A 58 -6.28 3.89 9.58
C TRP A 58 -6.31 5.30 8.98
N ASP A 59 -5.94 6.34 9.74
CA ASP A 59 -5.92 7.74 9.27
C ASP A 59 -5.04 7.91 8.01
N LYS A 60 -3.88 7.25 7.97
CA LYS A 60 -2.98 7.30 6.80
C LYS A 60 -3.57 6.65 5.55
N ARG A 61 -4.52 5.73 5.71
CA ARG A 61 -5.21 5.02 4.63
C ARG A 61 -6.53 5.67 4.25
N ASP A 62 -7.01 6.60 5.04
CA ASP A 62 -8.23 7.34 4.80
C ASP A 62 -8.10 8.16 3.50
N PRO A 63 -8.98 7.91 2.52
CA PRO A 63 -8.94 8.63 1.26
C PRO A 63 -9.58 10.02 1.34
N ASP A 64 -10.50 10.25 2.29
CA ASP A 64 -11.18 11.52 2.50
C ASP A 64 -11.29 11.88 3.98
N PRO A 65 -10.22 12.45 4.59
CA PRO A 65 -10.21 12.79 6.00
C PRO A 65 -11.17 13.94 6.38
N THR A 66 -12.00 14.43 5.45
CA THR A 66 -13.05 15.41 5.72
C THR A 66 -14.38 14.76 6.12
N THR A 67 -14.53 13.45 5.97
CA THR A 67 -15.65 12.65 6.44
C THR A 67 -15.38 12.08 7.84
N GLU A 68 -16.45 11.70 8.56
CA GLU A 68 -16.29 11.03 9.87
C GLU A 68 -15.94 9.54 9.71
N GLU A 69 -16.25 8.98 8.54
CA GLU A 69 -16.07 7.57 8.21
C GLU A 69 -14.75 7.38 7.49
N ASN A 70 -14.06 6.30 7.79
CA ASN A 70 -12.85 5.91 7.06
C ASN A 70 -13.24 4.89 5.99
N GLU A 71 -13.39 5.35 4.75
CA GLU A 71 -13.90 4.54 3.64
C GLU A 71 -12.98 3.35 3.32
N PHE A 72 -11.67 3.50 3.53
CA PHE A 72 -10.74 2.38 3.38
C PHE A 72 -11.05 1.27 4.38
N ARG A 73 -11.21 1.62 5.66
CA ARG A 73 -11.47 0.65 6.73
C ARG A 73 -12.79 -0.07 6.52
N GLU A 74 -13.83 0.67 6.12
CA GLU A 74 -15.14 0.08 5.85
C GLU A 74 -15.13 -0.85 4.64
N GLU A 75 -14.53 -0.41 3.54
CA GLU A 75 -14.41 -1.26 2.35
C GLU A 75 -13.58 -2.51 2.65
N PHE A 76 -12.49 -2.37 3.41
CA PHE A 76 -11.69 -3.51 3.82
C PHE A 76 -12.49 -4.52 4.64
N GLN A 77 -13.32 -4.05 5.58
CA GLN A 77 -14.20 -4.90 6.36
C GLN A 77 -15.23 -5.61 5.48
N ARG A 78 -15.87 -4.89 4.56
CA ARG A 78 -16.81 -5.47 3.58
C ARG A 78 -16.15 -6.58 2.74
N ARG A 79 -14.89 -6.37 2.32
CA ARG A 79 -14.14 -7.39 1.57
C ARG A 79 -13.84 -8.63 2.41
N ILE A 80 -13.46 -8.47 3.68
CA ILE A 80 -13.27 -9.61 4.59
C ILE A 80 -14.55 -10.45 4.70
N GLU A 81 -15.68 -9.81 4.89
CA GLU A 81 -16.98 -10.50 4.98
C GLU A 81 -17.31 -11.22 3.68
N TYR A 82 -17.18 -10.52 2.55
CA TYR A 82 -17.44 -11.10 1.22
C TYR A 82 -16.58 -12.33 0.94
N VAL A 83 -15.26 -12.25 1.13
CA VAL A 83 -14.36 -13.38 0.82
C VAL A 83 -14.62 -14.58 1.73
N ASN A 84 -14.95 -14.35 3.01
CA ASN A 84 -15.29 -15.41 3.94
C ASN A 84 -16.63 -16.09 3.62
N GLN A 85 -17.55 -15.39 2.98
CA GLN A 85 -18.82 -15.95 2.51
C GLN A 85 -18.68 -16.65 1.15
N ARG A 86 -17.92 -16.04 0.24
CA ARG A 86 -17.90 -16.46 -1.18
C ARG A 86 -16.86 -17.54 -1.50
N PHE A 87 -15.67 -17.46 -0.91
CA PHE A 87 -14.56 -18.35 -1.25
C PHE A 87 -14.30 -19.42 -0.18
N LYS A 88 -15.36 -20.19 0.15
CA LYS A 88 -15.28 -21.30 1.12
C LYS A 88 -14.70 -22.54 0.45
N GLU A 89 -13.38 -22.68 0.46
CA GLU A 89 -12.64 -23.77 -0.17
C GLU A 89 -12.07 -24.74 0.88
N GLY A 90 -12.93 -25.23 1.79
CA GLY A 90 -12.49 -26.07 2.92
C GLY A 90 -11.71 -25.32 4.01
N ARG A 91 -11.56 -23.99 3.87
CA ARG A 91 -10.87 -23.06 4.80
C ARG A 91 -11.56 -21.71 4.78
N ARG A 92 -11.18 -20.80 5.71
CA ARG A 92 -11.69 -19.43 5.71
C ARG A 92 -11.33 -18.75 4.39
N GLY A 93 -12.25 -17.99 3.80
CA GLY A 93 -12.08 -17.34 2.51
C GLY A 93 -10.82 -16.48 2.41
N ILE A 94 -10.46 -15.74 3.48
CA ILE A 94 -9.22 -14.93 3.56
C ILE A 94 -7.94 -15.78 3.43
N ASN A 95 -8.02 -17.10 3.59
CA ASN A 95 -6.88 -18.01 3.48
C ASN A 95 -6.83 -18.72 2.12
N THR A 96 -7.77 -18.44 1.21
CA THR A 96 -7.75 -18.95 -0.17
C THR A 96 -7.00 -17.97 -1.07
N ASP A 97 -6.48 -18.44 -2.19
CA ASP A 97 -5.76 -17.57 -3.14
C ASP A 97 -6.70 -16.52 -3.74
N ARG A 98 -7.91 -16.92 -4.16
CA ARG A 98 -8.94 -15.97 -4.65
C ARG A 98 -9.32 -14.97 -3.59
N GLY A 99 -9.51 -15.41 -2.35
CA GLY A 99 -9.86 -14.53 -1.24
C GLY A 99 -8.78 -13.50 -0.94
N ARG A 100 -7.52 -13.87 -0.97
CA ARG A 100 -6.40 -12.94 -0.78
C ARG A 100 -6.31 -11.90 -1.88
N ILE A 101 -6.40 -12.33 -3.14
CA ILE A 101 -6.39 -11.39 -4.27
C ILE A 101 -7.56 -10.42 -4.18
N TYR A 102 -8.77 -10.94 -3.94
CA TYR A 102 -9.96 -10.08 -3.79
C TYR A 102 -9.86 -9.12 -2.60
N LEU A 103 -9.30 -9.57 -1.48
CA LEU A 103 -9.10 -8.74 -0.31
C LEU A 103 -8.23 -7.52 -0.62
N TYR A 104 -7.13 -7.71 -1.35
CA TYR A 104 -6.23 -6.62 -1.70
C TYR A 104 -6.74 -5.78 -2.86
N LEU A 105 -7.13 -6.40 -3.97
CA LEU A 105 -7.40 -5.69 -5.22
C LEU A 105 -8.89 -5.39 -5.44
N GLY A 106 -9.78 -5.98 -4.64
CA GLY A 106 -11.22 -5.88 -4.82
C GLY A 106 -11.76 -6.78 -5.93
N PRO A 107 -12.97 -6.48 -6.45
CA PRO A 107 -13.53 -7.23 -7.57
C PRO A 107 -12.65 -7.01 -8.83
N PRO A 108 -12.45 -8.06 -9.64
CA PRO A 108 -11.79 -7.90 -10.93
C PRO A 108 -12.68 -7.09 -11.89
N ASP A 109 -12.02 -6.35 -12.81
CA ASP A 109 -12.71 -5.61 -13.87
C ASP A 109 -13.37 -6.56 -14.86
N GLN A 110 -12.73 -7.71 -15.13
CA GLN A 110 -13.26 -8.76 -15.99
C GLN A 110 -12.92 -10.14 -15.41
N THR A 111 -13.87 -11.06 -15.58
CA THR A 111 -13.73 -12.48 -15.21
C THR A 111 -14.02 -13.34 -16.42
N GLU A 112 -13.12 -14.29 -16.72
CA GLU A 112 -13.32 -15.31 -17.72
C GLU A 112 -13.26 -16.68 -17.04
N GLU A 113 -14.27 -17.52 -17.28
CA GLU A 113 -14.40 -18.83 -16.64
C GLU A 113 -14.49 -19.92 -17.69
N HIS A 114 -13.59 -20.88 -17.59
CA HIS A 114 -13.56 -22.09 -18.40
C HIS A 114 -13.72 -23.30 -17.49
N PRO A 115 -14.98 -23.74 -17.23
CA PRO A 115 -15.26 -24.75 -16.21
C PRO A 115 -14.73 -26.12 -16.53
N PHE A 116 -14.43 -26.42 -17.82
CA PHE A 116 -13.89 -27.69 -18.25
C PHE A 116 -12.79 -27.50 -19.28
N LEU A 117 -11.62 -28.07 -19.02
CA LEU A 117 -10.58 -28.24 -20.03
C LEU A 117 -10.87 -29.50 -20.81
N GLU A 118 -10.64 -29.53 -22.13
CA GLU A 118 -10.80 -30.72 -22.96
C GLU A 118 -9.97 -31.87 -22.38
N GLY A 119 -10.65 -32.94 -21.91
CA GLY A 119 -10.03 -34.14 -21.34
C GLY A 119 -9.66 -34.06 -19.85
N GLY A 120 -9.98 -32.97 -19.11
CA GLY A 120 -9.63 -32.79 -17.71
C GLY A 120 -10.83 -32.64 -16.77
N ARG A 121 -10.57 -32.82 -15.46
CA ARG A 121 -11.55 -32.58 -14.38
C ARG A 121 -11.42 -31.17 -13.76
N GLY A 122 -10.63 -30.31 -14.33
CA GLY A 122 -10.33 -28.99 -13.75
C GLY A 122 -10.97 -27.85 -14.52
N GLY A 123 -11.21 -26.72 -13.82
CA GLY A 123 -11.65 -25.46 -14.38
C GLY A 123 -10.56 -24.40 -14.31
N VAL A 124 -10.58 -23.45 -15.26
CA VAL A 124 -9.72 -22.26 -15.26
C VAL A 124 -10.59 -21.05 -15.06
N LEU A 125 -10.13 -20.15 -14.19
CA LEU A 125 -10.74 -18.86 -13.93
C LEU A 125 -9.68 -17.77 -14.09
N VAL A 126 -9.93 -16.77 -14.93
CA VAL A 126 -9.04 -15.66 -15.16
C VAL A 126 -9.66 -14.37 -14.61
N TRP A 127 -8.93 -13.66 -13.79
CA TRP A 127 -9.29 -12.35 -13.30
C TRP A 127 -8.38 -11.29 -13.92
N MET A 128 -8.99 -10.24 -14.50
CA MET A 128 -8.29 -9.11 -15.10
C MET A 128 -8.51 -7.87 -14.24
N TYR A 129 -7.42 -7.15 -13.96
CA TYR A 129 -7.38 -5.88 -13.26
C TYR A 129 -6.69 -4.84 -14.14
N TYR A 130 -7.45 -4.10 -14.91
CA TYR A 130 -6.91 -3.18 -15.93
C TYR A 130 -6.10 -2.05 -15.33
N ARG A 131 -6.52 -1.55 -14.16
CA ARG A 131 -5.80 -0.50 -13.45
C ARG A 131 -4.35 -0.87 -13.11
N TYR A 132 -4.10 -2.16 -12.89
CA TYR A 132 -2.78 -2.69 -12.50
C TYR A 132 -2.07 -3.38 -13.65
N GLU A 133 -2.65 -3.37 -14.85
CA GLU A 133 -2.15 -4.16 -15.98
C GLU A 133 -1.86 -5.60 -15.57
N LEU A 134 -2.80 -6.20 -14.79
CA LEU A 134 -2.62 -7.47 -14.11
C LEU A 134 -3.68 -8.47 -14.55
N GLY A 135 -3.24 -9.66 -14.92
CA GLY A 135 -4.06 -10.84 -15.15
C GLY A 135 -3.66 -11.95 -14.19
N ILE A 136 -4.64 -12.64 -13.59
CA ILE A 136 -4.38 -13.74 -12.68
C ILE A 136 -5.23 -14.93 -13.10
N GLU A 137 -4.55 -16.02 -13.42
CA GLU A 137 -5.18 -17.29 -13.74
C GLU A 137 -5.21 -18.17 -12.49
N PHE A 138 -6.39 -18.72 -12.20
CA PHE A 138 -6.61 -19.70 -11.15
C PHE A 138 -7.03 -21.03 -11.78
N TYR A 139 -6.55 -22.12 -11.21
CA TYR A 139 -6.84 -23.48 -11.65
C TYR A 139 -7.42 -24.33 -10.52
N ASP A 140 -8.57 -24.96 -10.79
CA ASP A 140 -9.17 -25.98 -9.92
C ASP A 140 -8.79 -27.37 -10.45
N SER A 141 -7.70 -27.93 -9.95
CA SER A 141 -7.19 -29.25 -10.41
C SER A 141 -8.08 -30.41 -10.05
N SER A 142 -8.94 -30.24 -9.07
CA SER A 142 -9.80 -31.29 -8.52
C SER A 142 -11.24 -31.23 -9.00
N GLY A 143 -11.68 -30.13 -9.61
CA GLY A 143 -13.07 -29.89 -9.96
C GLY A 143 -13.99 -29.69 -8.75
N THR A 144 -13.43 -29.35 -7.59
CA THR A 144 -14.17 -29.20 -6.33
C THR A 144 -14.49 -27.73 -6.00
N GLY A 145 -14.12 -26.79 -6.86
CA GLY A 145 -14.27 -25.35 -6.63
C GLY A 145 -13.13 -24.75 -5.80
N SER A 146 -12.06 -25.52 -5.54
CA SER A 146 -10.86 -25.04 -4.85
C SER A 146 -9.81 -24.58 -5.86
N TYR A 147 -9.72 -23.28 -6.01
CA TYR A 147 -8.87 -22.62 -6.99
C TYR A 147 -7.55 -22.15 -6.38
N ALA A 148 -6.44 -22.55 -7.00
CA ALA A 148 -5.10 -22.04 -6.68
C ALA A 148 -4.59 -21.15 -7.81
N ILE A 149 -3.72 -20.18 -7.49
CA ILE A 149 -3.04 -19.37 -8.51
C ILE A 149 -2.18 -20.29 -9.38
N ASN A 150 -2.39 -20.24 -10.70
CA ASN A 150 -1.63 -20.99 -11.69
C ASN A 150 -0.63 -20.09 -12.41
N GLU A 151 -1.08 -18.95 -12.91
CA GLU A 151 -0.24 -18.01 -13.66
C GLU A 151 -0.61 -16.57 -13.35
N ILE A 152 0.40 -15.70 -13.41
CA ILE A 152 0.27 -14.25 -13.13
C ILE A 152 0.91 -13.48 -14.28
N TYR A 153 0.14 -12.60 -14.90
CA TYR A 153 0.56 -11.67 -15.95
C TYR A 153 0.60 -10.28 -15.36
N GLY A 154 1.76 -9.66 -15.29
CA GLY A 154 1.97 -8.36 -14.66
C GLY A 154 2.66 -8.43 -13.30
N ASN A 155 2.64 -7.33 -12.54
CA ASN A 155 3.35 -7.24 -11.26
C ASN A 155 2.38 -7.30 -10.06
N LEU A 156 1.99 -8.52 -9.66
CA LEU A 156 1.10 -8.73 -8.52
C LEU A 156 1.68 -8.18 -7.22
N PHE A 157 2.99 -8.28 -7.02
CA PHE A 157 3.62 -7.81 -5.79
C PHE A 157 3.46 -6.30 -5.62
N GLU A 158 3.71 -5.54 -6.67
CA GLU A 158 3.53 -4.09 -6.68
C GLU A 158 2.06 -3.71 -6.42
N ALA A 159 1.12 -4.37 -7.09
CA ALA A 159 -0.31 -4.14 -6.89
C ALA A 159 -0.75 -4.39 -5.43
N ILE A 160 -0.24 -5.44 -4.79
CA ILE A 160 -0.53 -5.74 -3.37
C ILE A 160 0.08 -4.68 -2.43
N GLU A 161 1.32 -4.25 -2.66
CA GLU A 161 1.95 -3.21 -1.83
C GLU A 161 1.19 -1.87 -1.94
N MET A 162 0.73 -1.50 -3.14
CA MET A 162 -0.14 -0.34 -3.34
C MET A 162 -1.45 -0.48 -2.55
N ALA A 163 -2.08 -1.65 -2.62
CA ALA A 163 -3.32 -1.93 -1.89
C ALA A 163 -3.14 -1.80 -0.37
N LYS A 164 -2.06 -2.33 0.17
CA LYS A 164 -1.74 -2.24 1.62
C LYS A 164 -1.58 -0.79 2.09
N LEU A 165 -1.09 0.08 1.24
CA LEU A 165 -0.93 1.50 1.55
C LEU A 165 -2.21 2.33 1.40
N GLY A 166 -3.31 1.72 0.96
CA GLY A 166 -4.60 2.38 0.79
C GLY A 166 -4.84 2.98 -0.59
N GLU A 167 -3.94 2.79 -1.54
CA GLU A 167 -4.01 3.43 -2.86
C GLU A 167 -5.07 2.83 -3.80
N THR A 168 -5.70 1.73 -3.42
CA THR A 168 -6.54 0.93 -4.32
C THR A 168 -8.02 0.86 -3.92
N PHE A 169 -8.39 1.43 -2.77
CA PHE A 169 -9.70 1.16 -2.15
C PHE A 169 -10.81 2.14 -2.55
N THR A 170 -10.53 3.15 -3.36
CA THR A 170 -11.55 4.13 -3.74
C THR A 170 -11.78 4.20 -5.24
N GLU A 171 -13.02 3.91 -5.66
CA GLU A 171 -13.49 4.11 -7.04
C GLU A 171 -13.48 5.60 -7.45
N ARG A 172 -13.53 6.53 -6.49
CA ARG A 172 -13.53 7.98 -6.75
C ARG A 172 -12.19 8.53 -7.19
N SER A 173 -11.11 7.76 -7.06
CA SER A 173 -9.76 8.16 -7.47
C SER A 173 -9.44 7.84 -8.93
N THR A 174 -10.38 7.97 -9.85
CA THR A 174 -10.10 7.84 -11.29
C THR A 174 -9.17 8.93 -11.84
N ALA A 175 -8.91 9.98 -11.07
CA ALA A 175 -8.01 11.07 -11.42
C ALA A 175 -6.65 11.04 -10.69
N ALA A 176 -6.51 10.28 -9.62
CA ALA A 176 -5.25 10.20 -8.88
C ALA A 176 -4.24 9.36 -9.64
N LYS A 177 -3.39 9.99 -10.41
CA LYS A 177 -2.20 9.34 -10.96
C LYS A 177 -1.29 8.97 -9.79
N PHE A 178 -0.95 7.69 -9.69
CA PHE A 178 0.06 7.23 -8.75
C PHE A 178 1.36 8.02 -8.94
N MET A 179 1.78 8.75 -7.94
CA MET A 179 3.08 9.40 -7.90
C MET A 179 4.12 8.39 -7.40
N ASN A 180 4.89 7.80 -8.30
CA ASN A 180 6.06 7.05 -7.89
C ASN A 180 7.16 8.04 -7.50
N PHE A 181 7.69 7.94 -6.28
CA PHE A 181 8.76 8.80 -5.78
C PHE A 181 9.86 7.97 -5.12
N SER A 182 11.04 8.56 -5.02
CA SER A 182 12.18 8.00 -4.31
C SER A 182 12.62 8.92 -3.18
N LEU A 183 13.18 8.33 -2.14
CA LEU A 183 13.75 9.05 -1.00
C LEU A 183 15.18 8.56 -0.77
N SER A 184 16.08 9.49 -0.59
CA SER A 184 17.46 9.23 -0.16
C SER A 184 17.82 10.12 1.02
N TYR A 185 18.82 9.72 1.81
CA TYR A 185 19.27 10.44 2.98
C TYR A 185 20.78 10.71 2.91
N ASP A 186 21.16 11.98 2.98
CA ASP A 186 22.55 12.42 3.10
C ASP A 186 22.92 12.60 4.58
N LYS A 187 23.70 11.67 5.12
CA LYS A 187 24.12 11.70 6.53
C LYS A 187 24.96 12.93 6.88
N ALA A 188 25.81 13.39 5.96
CA ALA A 188 26.70 14.51 6.22
C ALA A 188 25.93 15.84 6.32
N LYS A 189 24.92 16.00 5.49
CA LYS A 189 24.05 17.19 5.46
C LYS A 189 22.85 17.08 6.38
N ARG A 190 22.54 15.87 6.85
CA ARG A 190 21.30 15.54 7.60
C ARG A 190 20.07 15.96 6.82
N GLU A 191 20.00 15.56 5.55
CA GLU A 191 18.96 15.97 4.62
C GLU A 191 18.38 14.76 3.90
N PHE A 192 17.05 14.73 3.81
CA PHE A 192 16.35 13.89 2.85
C PHE A 192 16.32 14.58 1.49
N ARG A 193 16.52 13.80 0.44
CA ARG A 193 16.21 14.20 -0.94
C ARG A 193 15.09 13.31 -1.46
N LEU A 194 13.93 13.91 -1.70
CA LEU A 194 12.75 13.27 -2.27
C LEU A 194 12.65 13.67 -3.73
N ALA A 195 12.54 12.69 -4.63
CA ALA A 195 12.46 12.93 -6.07
C ALA A 195 11.20 12.30 -6.67
N ILE A 196 10.45 13.08 -7.47
CA ILE A 196 9.21 12.68 -8.12
C ILE A 196 9.41 12.76 -9.64
N PRO A 197 9.12 11.68 -10.41
CA PRO A 197 9.22 11.70 -11.88
C PRO A 197 8.25 12.71 -12.51
N VAL A 198 8.75 13.63 -13.32
CA VAL A 198 7.96 14.69 -13.96
C VAL A 198 6.81 14.15 -14.82
N LYS A 199 7.04 13.04 -15.54
CA LYS A 199 6.05 12.43 -16.45
C LYS A 199 4.76 11.98 -15.76
N LYS A 200 4.77 11.88 -14.44
CA LYS A 200 3.64 11.42 -13.61
C LYS A 200 2.89 12.57 -12.95
N LEU A 201 3.31 13.82 -13.19
CA LEU A 201 2.75 14.99 -12.54
C LEU A 201 1.83 15.78 -13.46
N ASN A 202 0.80 16.35 -12.86
CA ASN A 202 -0.05 17.38 -13.47
C ASN A 202 0.42 18.75 -12.98
N PHE A 203 0.39 19.72 -13.87
CA PHE A 203 0.76 21.09 -13.57
C PHE A 203 -0.39 22.03 -13.93
N LYS A 204 -0.57 23.07 -13.12
CA LYS A 204 -1.41 24.23 -13.46
C LYS A 204 -0.53 25.26 -14.14
N GLU A 205 -0.97 25.78 -15.28
CA GLU A 205 -0.32 26.91 -15.92
C GLU A 205 -0.84 28.23 -15.32
N GLU A 206 0.08 29.06 -14.83
CA GLU A 206 -0.23 30.37 -14.28
C GLU A 206 0.95 31.31 -14.50
N ASP A 207 0.69 32.50 -15.05
CA ASP A 207 1.71 33.50 -15.39
C ASP A 207 2.84 32.98 -16.32
N GLY A 208 2.53 32.07 -17.23
CA GLY A 208 3.52 31.46 -18.14
C GLY A 208 4.47 30.47 -17.47
N LEU A 209 4.15 30.05 -16.26
CA LEU A 209 4.86 29.01 -15.51
C LEU A 209 3.95 27.83 -15.22
N LEU A 210 4.50 26.64 -15.28
CA LEU A 210 3.87 25.45 -14.78
C LEU A 210 4.13 25.34 -13.27
N LYS A 211 3.06 25.19 -12.49
CA LYS A 211 3.08 25.11 -11.03
C LYS A 211 2.48 23.79 -10.56
N ALA A 212 3.04 23.24 -9.47
CA ALA A 212 2.47 22.10 -8.76
C ALA A 212 2.75 22.24 -7.26
N ASP A 213 1.70 22.12 -6.44
CA ASP A 213 1.77 22.24 -4.99
C ASP A 213 1.72 20.84 -4.35
N PHE A 214 2.55 20.66 -3.31
CA PHE A 214 2.63 19.42 -2.57
C PHE A 214 2.66 19.67 -1.07
N ASP A 215 1.90 18.88 -0.33
CA ASP A 215 2.01 18.77 1.12
C ASP A 215 2.68 17.43 1.44
N PHE A 216 3.76 17.47 2.20
CA PHE A 216 4.56 16.34 2.61
C PHE A 216 4.36 16.07 4.09
N GLU A 217 4.12 14.80 4.44
CA GLU A 217 4.09 14.33 5.83
C GLU A 217 5.13 13.24 6.00
N PHE A 218 5.98 13.37 7.00
CA PHE A 218 7.00 12.40 7.37
C PHE A 218 6.71 11.86 8.76
N TYR A 219 6.69 10.54 8.89
CA TYR A 219 6.63 9.85 10.16
C TYR A 219 7.89 9.00 10.29
N ILE A 220 8.67 9.25 11.33
CA ILE A 220 9.94 8.59 11.56
C ILE A 220 9.82 7.69 12.77
N TYR A 221 10.07 6.40 12.58
CA TYR A 221 10.06 5.39 13.62
C TYR A 221 11.46 4.81 13.75
N LYS A 222 12.00 4.82 14.96
CA LYS A 222 13.24 4.11 15.25
C LYS A 222 12.95 2.62 15.47
N GLU A 223 13.85 1.75 15.04
CA GLU A 223 13.79 0.32 15.37
C GLU A 223 13.70 0.12 16.88
N GLY A 224 12.77 -0.75 17.31
CA GLY A 224 12.44 -0.90 18.72
C GLY A 224 11.29 0.00 19.21
N GLY A 225 10.68 0.80 18.33
CA GLY A 225 9.40 1.49 18.55
C GLY A 225 9.37 2.61 19.59
N ALA A 226 10.48 2.85 20.30
CA ALA A 226 10.51 3.72 21.47
C ALA A 226 10.41 5.23 21.16
N GLN A 227 10.62 5.63 19.92
CA GLN A 227 10.61 7.05 19.55
C GLN A 227 9.99 7.25 18.17
N LYS A 228 9.01 8.14 18.11
CA LYS A 228 8.38 8.57 16.87
C LYS A 228 8.50 10.09 16.73
N GLU A 229 8.87 10.52 15.55
CA GLU A 229 8.87 11.92 15.18
C GLU A 229 7.95 12.13 13.97
N LYS A 230 7.24 13.26 13.95
CA LYS A 230 6.41 13.68 12.81
C LYS A 230 6.76 15.11 12.44
N PHE A 231 6.92 15.36 11.14
CA PHE A 231 6.93 16.72 10.61
C PHE A 231 6.18 16.79 9.29
N THR A 232 5.70 18.00 8.97
CA THR A 232 4.96 18.30 7.76
C THR A 232 5.53 19.52 7.08
N GLU A 233 5.59 19.53 5.76
CA GLU A 233 6.03 20.68 4.99
C GLU A 233 5.26 20.82 3.67
N SER A 234 4.88 22.05 3.32
CA SER A 234 4.29 22.37 2.02
C SER A 234 5.35 22.96 1.09
N ARG A 235 5.35 22.55 -0.16
CA ARG A 235 6.29 23.03 -1.19
C ARG A 235 5.55 23.31 -2.49
N LEU A 236 5.82 24.48 -3.06
CA LEU A 236 5.46 24.84 -4.42
C LEU A 236 6.64 24.56 -5.34
N PHE A 237 6.41 23.75 -6.37
CA PHE A 237 7.30 23.65 -7.52
C PHE A 237 6.78 24.54 -8.64
N GLN A 238 7.68 25.31 -9.27
CA GLN A 238 7.35 26.12 -10.44
C GLN A 238 8.51 26.16 -11.43
N GLY A 239 8.18 26.22 -12.73
CA GLY A 239 9.18 26.29 -13.76
C GLY A 239 8.59 26.57 -15.15
N LYS A 240 9.45 26.96 -16.10
CA LYS A 240 9.04 27.07 -17.50
C LYS A 240 8.82 25.70 -18.10
N GLN A 241 7.87 25.58 -19.02
CA GLN A 241 7.51 24.32 -19.67
C GLN A 241 8.73 23.61 -20.26
N ASP A 242 9.56 24.32 -21.04
CA ASP A 242 10.75 23.74 -21.68
C ASP A 242 11.77 23.17 -20.69
N ALA A 243 11.87 23.75 -19.49
CA ALA A 243 12.78 23.28 -18.45
C ALA A 243 12.21 22.03 -17.77
N ILE A 244 10.90 22.00 -17.54
CA ILE A 244 10.20 20.87 -16.93
C ILE A 244 10.20 19.67 -17.86
N GLU A 245 9.90 19.84 -19.15
CA GLU A 245 9.90 18.77 -20.16
C GLU A 245 11.27 18.09 -20.33
N LYS A 246 12.36 18.86 -20.14
CA LYS A 246 13.73 18.32 -20.16
C LYS A 246 14.14 17.64 -18.87
N SER A 247 13.42 17.87 -17.78
CA SER A 247 13.71 17.28 -16.48
C SER A 247 13.13 15.87 -16.39
N LYS A 248 13.90 14.93 -15.85
CA LYS A 248 13.41 13.59 -15.57
C LYS A 248 12.58 13.55 -14.28
N GLU A 249 12.97 14.35 -13.30
CA GLU A 249 12.38 14.40 -11.97
C GLU A 249 12.43 15.83 -11.40
N ILE A 250 11.54 16.12 -10.48
CA ILE A 250 11.63 17.25 -9.55
C ILE A 250 12.08 16.73 -8.19
N ALA A 251 12.92 17.50 -7.49
CA ALA A 251 13.45 17.07 -6.21
C ALA A 251 13.23 18.15 -5.14
N PHE A 252 12.90 17.68 -3.95
CA PHE A 252 12.76 18.49 -2.74
C PHE A 252 13.75 18.00 -1.70
N THR A 253 14.28 18.95 -0.91
CA THR A 253 15.18 18.63 0.21
C THR A 253 14.52 19.02 1.53
N PHE A 254 14.67 18.14 2.53
CA PHE A 254 14.11 18.33 3.86
C PHE A 254 15.21 18.08 4.89
N ARG A 255 15.53 19.10 5.69
CA ARG A 255 16.57 18.95 6.70
C ARG A 255 15.99 18.30 7.96
N HIS A 256 16.50 17.12 8.29
CA HIS A 256 16.10 16.38 9.48
C HIS A 256 17.20 15.40 9.89
N GLU A 257 17.46 15.28 11.18
CA GLU A 257 18.46 14.35 11.70
C GLU A 257 17.81 13.02 12.07
N LEU A 258 18.29 11.92 11.45
CA LEU A 258 17.85 10.58 11.82
C LEU A 258 18.63 10.07 13.03
N PRO A 259 17.96 9.45 14.02
CA PRO A 259 18.63 8.77 15.13
C PRO A 259 19.56 7.65 14.65
N ALA A 260 20.60 7.36 15.44
CA ALA A 260 21.47 6.22 15.16
C ALA A 260 20.70 4.89 15.21
N GLY A 261 21.02 3.97 14.29
CA GLY A 261 20.40 2.67 14.15
C GLY A 261 19.50 2.58 12.90
N LYS A 262 18.60 1.60 12.89
CA LYS A 262 17.62 1.44 11.81
C LYS A 262 16.41 2.33 12.06
N ASN A 263 16.00 3.06 11.04
CA ASN A 263 14.85 3.95 11.07
C ASN A 263 13.92 3.63 9.92
N TYR A 264 12.62 3.65 10.18
CA TYR A 264 11.58 3.62 9.16
C TYR A 264 11.06 5.04 8.94
N VAL A 265 11.03 5.48 7.69
CA VAL A 265 10.53 6.79 7.28
C VAL A 265 9.33 6.58 6.39
N ASP A 266 8.14 6.81 6.94
CA ASP A 266 6.88 6.71 6.25
C ASP A 266 6.52 8.09 5.70
N VAL A 267 6.46 8.20 4.38
CA VAL A 267 6.26 9.48 3.67
C VAL A 267 4.94 9.46 2.96
N ILE A 268 4.13 10.48 3.22
CA ILE A 268 2.88 10.75 2.51
C ILE A 268 3.07 12.04 1.72
N ILE A 269 2.69 12.02 0.45
CA ILE A 269 2.66 13.17 -0.44
C ILE A 269 1.23 13.40 -0.86
N ASN A 270 0.70 14.58 -0.56
CA ASN A 270 -0.60 15.03 -1.07
C ASN A 270 -0.33 16.09 -2.14
N GLY A 271 -0.52 15.71 -3.41
CA GLY A 271 -0.38 16.63 -4.53
C GLY A 271 -1.70 17.32 -4.85
N LYS A 272 -1.67 18.65 -5.00
CA LYS A 272 -2.76 19.42 -5.58
C LYS A 272 -2.79 19.25 -7.11
N GLU A 273 -3.61 19.97 -7.83
CA GLU A 273 -3.74 19.92 -9.30
C GLU A 273 -3.98 18.50 -9.85
N ALA A 274 -4.83 17.71 -9.17
CA ALA A 274 -5.13 16.31 -9.52
C ALA A 274 -3.90 15.37 -9.52
N ASN A 275 -2.86 15.66 -8.72
CA ASN A 275 -1.72 14.77 -8.53
C ASN A 275 -2.01 13.63 -7.54
N GLY A 276 -3.05 13.77 -6.71
CA GLY A 276 -3.50 12.73 -5.78
C GLY A 276 -2.58 12.53 -4.59
N LYS A 277 -2.85 11.45 -3.84
CA LYS A 277 -2.08 11.05 -2.65
C LYS A 277 -1.18 9.87 -3.00
N SER A 278 0.05 9.88 -2.53
CA SER A 278 0.98 8.76 -2.63
C SER A 278 1.68 8.54 -1.29
N ARG A 279 1.94 7.28 -0.95
CA ARG A 279 2.58 6.88 0.30
C ARG A 279 3.63 5.82 0.09
N LYS A 280 4.80 5.95 0.74
CA LYS A 280 5.84 4.92 0.78
C LYS A 280 6.56 4.91 2.12
N ILE A 281 6.99 3.72 2.52
CA ILE A 281 7.83 3.52 3.70
C ILE A 281 9.22 3.12 3.24
N PHE A 282 10.23 3.82 3.74
CA PHE A 282 11.64 3.59 3.47
C PHE A 282 12.36 3.20 4.74
N ASP A 283 13.40 2.39 4.64
CA ASP A 283 14.27 2.06 5.75
C ASP A 283 15.67 2.65 5.55
N PHE A 284 16.22 3.22 6.62
CA PHE A 284 17.56 3.80 6.65
C PHE A 284 18.34 3.29 7.86
N LYS A 285 19.58 2.91 7.63
CA LYS A 285 20.52 2.54 8.69
C LYS A 285 21.57 3.64 8.84
N ILE A 286 21.56 4.29 10.01
CA ILE A 286 22.42 5.42 10.32
C ILE A 286 23.59 4.95 11.21
#